data_99d7e2fba5455d90dd999e35593cc924
#
_entry.id   99d7e2fba5455d90dd999e35593cc924
#
_cell.length_a   1.000
_cell.length_b   1.000
_cell.length_c   1.000
_cell.angle_alpha   90.00
_cell.angle_beta   90.00
_cell.angle_gamma   90.00
#
_symmetry.space_group_name_H-M   'P 1'
#
loop_
_entity.id
_entity.type
_entity.pdbx_description
1 polymer ?
#
loop_
_entity_poly.entity_id
_entity_poly.type
_entity_poly.pdbx_seq_one_letter_code
_entity_poly.pdbx_strand_id
1 'polypeptide(L)'
;MTASAAVLADKLGEEREAKQAELDAACEAARQTKLVLARAKYVDECVETKMLADRESCERFYADYGESSANQAPLFYDLPECEIAHEYRISYRNSSR
;
A
#
# COMPACT_ATOMS: atom_id res chain seq x y z
N MET A 1 -8.30 17.61 -39.05
CA MET A 1 -8.49 16.25 -38.55
C MET A 1 -9.01 16.25 -37.14
N THR A 2 -10.15 15.65 -36.95
CA THR A 2 -10.69 15.48 -35.61
C THR A 2 -10.16 14.18 -35.01
N ALA A 3 -9.66 14.26 -33.77
CA ALA A 3 -9.31 13.04 -33.06
C ALA A 3 -10.55 12.18 -32.87
N SER A 4 -10.44 10.88 -33.08
CA SER A 4 -11.56 9.98 -32.86
C SER A 4 -11.86 9.87 -31.36
N ALA A 5 -13.11 9.56 -31.02
CA ALA A 5 -13.49 9.34 -29.62
C ALA A 5 -12.65 8.24 -28.95
N ALA A 6 -12.25 7.23 -29.72
CA ALA A 6 -11.41 6.13 -29.22
C ALA A 6 -10.03 6.63 -28.79
N VAL A 7 -9.42 7.55 -29.55
CA VAL A 7 -8.11 8.11 -29.18
C VAL A 7 -8.20 8.93 -27.90
N LEU A 8 -9.25 9.73 -27.77
CA LEU A 8 -9.49 10.50 -26.54
C LEU A 8 -9.74 9.61 -25.32
N ALA A 9 -10.51 8.53 -25.50
CA ALA A 9 -10.78 7.57 -24.43
C ALA A 9 -9.50 6.87 -23.97
N ASP A 10 -8.63 6.48 -24.90
CA ASP A 10 -7.34 5.84 -24.59
C ASP A 10 -6.44 6.80 -23.81
N LYS A 11 -6.39 8.07 -24.23
CA LYS A 11 -5.58 9.08 -23.55
C LYS A 11 -6.08 9.33 -22.13
N LEU A 12 -7.39 9.42 -21.92
CA LEU A 12 -7.99 9.56 -20.59
C LEU A 12 -7.69 8.34 -19.73
N GLY A 13 -7.72 7.14 -20.31
CA GLY A 13 -7.37 5.91 -19.60
C GLY A 13 -5.91 5.92 -19.16
N GLU A 14 -4.99 6.36 -20.02
CA GLU A 14 -3.57 6.48 -19.69
C GLU A 14 -3.35 7.48 -18.54
N GLU A 15 -4.03 8.63 -18.59
CA GLU A 15 -3.94 9.64 -17.55
C GLU A 15 -4.46 9.12 -16.21
N ARG A 16 -5.56 8.37 -16.23
CA ARG A 16 -6.13 7.75 -15.02
C ARG A 16 -5.18 6.72 -14.44
N GLU A 17 -4.59 5.87 -15.28
CA GLU A 17 -3.64 4.86 -14.85
C GLU A 17 -2.40 5.50 -14.23
N ALA A 18 -1.87 6.55 -14.84
CA ALA A 18 -0.72 7.28 -14.33
C ALA A 18 -1.03 7.92 -12.97
N LYS A 19 -2.19 8.55 -12.85
CA LYS A 19 -2.63 9.17 -11.60
C LYS A 19 -2.85 8.11 -10.52
N GLN A 20 -3.50 7.01 -10.87
CA GLN A 20 -3.72 5.92 -9.92
C GLN A 20 -2.40 5.33 -9.43
N ALA A 21 -1.43 5.12 -10.32
CA ALA A 21 -0.11 4.62 -9.95
C ALA A 21 0.60 5.57 -8.98
N GLU A 22 0.49 6.87 -9.21
CA GLU A 22 1.06 7.88 -8.33
C GLU A 22 0.43 7.82 -6.93
N LEU A 23 -0.89 7.74 -6.87
CA LEU A 23 -1.62 7.67 -5.61
C LEU A 23 -1.36 6.35 -4.88
N ASP A 24 -1.28 5.25 -5.61
CA ASP A 24 -0.96 3.94 -5.03
C ASP A 24 0.47 3.92 -4.47
N ALA A 25 1.41 4.56 -5.17
CA ALA A 25 2.80 4.67 -4.70
C ALA A 25 2.88 5.49 -3.41
N ALA A 26 2.11 6.58 -3.32
CA ALA A 26 2.05 7.39 -2.10
C ALA A 26 1.46 6.60 -0.94
N CYS A 27 0.41 5.83 -1.19
CA CYS A 27 -0.17 4.92 -0.19
C CYS A 27 0.87 3.92 0.30
N GLU A 28 1.57 3.25 -0.61
CA GLU A 28 2.57 2.25 -0.25
C GLU A 28 3.74 2.86 0.53
N ALA A 29 4.22 4.04 0.12
CA ALA A 29 5.28 4.74 0.84
C ALA A 29 4.86 5.07 2.28
N ALA A 30 3.64 5.55 2.47
CA ALA A 30 3.10 5.85 3.79
C ALA A 30 2.96 4.58 4.64
N ARG A 31 2.49 3.49 4.04
CA ARG A 31 2.40 2.18 4.70
C ARG A 31 3.77 1.69 5.14
N GLN A 32 4.77 1.75 4.26
CA GLN A 32 6.13 1.29 4.58
C GLN A 32 6.72 2.08 5.74
N THR A 33 6.49 3.38 5.81
CA THR A 33 6.94 4.20 6.94
C THR A 33 6.34 3.67 8.25
N LYS A 34 5.05 3.38 8.27
CA LYS A 34 4.38 2.83 9.45
C LYS A 34 4.88 1.43 9.79
N LEU A 35 5.06 0.59 8.78
CA LEU A 35 5.52 -0.79 8.98
C LEU A 35 6.92 -0.85 9.54
N VAL A 36 7.84 0.00 9.06
CA VAL A 36 9.21 0.05 9.57
C VAL A 36 9.21 0.36 11.06
N LEU A 37 8.43 1.36 11.49
CA LEU A 37 8.33 1.73 12.89
C LEU A 37 7.72 0.61 13.74
N ALA A 38 6.65 0.00 13.25
CA ALA A 38 5.98 -1.09 13.97
C ALA A 38 6.87 -2.31 14.10
N ARG A 39 7.55 -2.69 13.03
CA ARG A 39 8.47 -3.84 13.04
C ARG A 39 9.62 -3.61 14.00
N ALA A 40 10.21 -2.41 13.99
CA ALA A 40 11.29 -2.07 14.91
C ALA A 40 10.86 -2.19 16.37
N LYS A 41 9.67 -1.71 16.68
CA LYS A 41 9.10 -1.81 18.03
C LYS A 41 8.96 -3.26 18.47
N TYR A 42 8.38 -4.10 17.60
CA TYR A 42 8.17 -5.51 17.94
C TYR A 42 9.47 -6.30 18.01
N VAL A 43 10.45 -5.97 17.18
CA VAL A 43 11.79 -6.57 17.28
C VAL A 43 12.42 -6.23 18.62
N ASP A 44 12.37 -4.97 19.03
CA ASP A 44 12.90 -4.54 20.32
C ASP A 44 12.25 -5.27 21.48
N GLU A 45 10.91 -5.37 21.46
CA GLU A 45 10.17 -6.12 22.49
C GLU A 45 10.54 -7.60 22.49
N CYS A 46 10.73 -8.19 21.32
CA CYS A 46 11.14 -9.58 21.15
C CYS A 46 12.52 -9.83 21.81
N VAL A 47 13.46 -8.91 21.57
CA VAL A 47 14.80 -8.99 22.16
C VAL A 47 14.74 -8.82 23.69
N GLU A 48 14.00 -7.81 24.15
CA GLU A 48 13.85 -7.53 25.59
C GLU A 48 13.23 -8.68 26.34
N THR A 49 12.18 -9.27 25.80
CA THR A 49 11.45 -10.38 26.46
C THR A 49 12.10 -11.73 26.20
N LYS A 50 13.16 -11.77 25.41
CA LYS A 50 13.87 -13.02 25.04
C LYS A 50 12.92 -14.04 24.42
N MET A 51 11.95 -13.53 23.62
CA MET A 51 11.00 -14.38 22.93
C MET A 51 11.71 -15.35 21.97
N LEU A 52 12.75 -14.87 21.27
CA LEU A 52 13.59 -15.68 20.40
C LEU A 52 15.05 -15.54 20.81
N ALA A 53 15.91 -16.40 20.25
CA ALA A 53 17.29 -16.55 20.69
C ALA A 53 18.15 -15.27 20.54
N ASP A 54 17.92 -14.51 19.46
CA ASP A 54 18.73 -13.32 19.16
C ASP A 54 17.93 -12.30 18.34
N ARG A 55 18.54 -11.13 18.14
CA ARG A 55 17.92 -10.04 17.37
C ARG A 55 17.65 -10.45 15.92
N GLU A 56 18.58 -11.16 15.31
CA GLU A 56 18.41 -11.61 13.92
C GLU A 56 17.16 -12.49 13.76
N SER A 57 16.93 -13.39 14.71
CA SER A 57 15.73 -14.23 14.71
C SER A 57 14.48 -13.41 14.90
N CYS A 58 14.52 -12.38 15.77
CA CYS A 58 13.40 -11.47 15.96
C CYS A 58 13.10 -10.66 14.69
N GLU A 59 14.15 -10.19 14.02
CA GLU A 59 14.00 -9.44 12.75
C GLU A 59 13.37 -10.31 11.67
N ARG A 60 13.80 -11.56 11.54
CA ARG A 60 13.21 -12.50 10.57
C ARG A 60 11.75 -12.81 10.89
N PHE A 61 11.44 -12.95 12.17
CA PHE A 61 10.08 -13.25 12.61
C PHE A 61 9.09 -12.14 12.22
N TYR A 62 9.51 -10.87 12.34
CA TYR A 62 8.67 -9.73 12.05
C TYR A 62 8.91 -9.12 10.66
N ALA A 63 9.72 -9.76 9.81
CA ALA A 63 10.08 -9.20 8.50
C ALA A 63 8.87 -8.93 7.61
N ASP A 64 7.84 -9.76 7.68
CA ASP A 64 6.61 -9.63 6.88
C ASP A 64 5.42 -9.14 7.70
N TYR A 65 5.66 -8.64 8.90
CA TYR A 65 4.59 -8.09 9.73
C TYR A 65 3.86 -6.97 9.00
N GLY A 66 2.54 -7.06 8.95
CA GLY A 66 1.70 -6.07 8.29
C GLY A 66 1.38 -6.37 6.84
N GLU A 67 1.99 -7.39 6.26
CA GLU A 67 1.64 -7.85 4.91
C GLU A 67 0.49 -8.86 4.99
N SER A 68 -0.22 -9.01 3.87
CA SER A 68 -1.34 -9.97 3.82
C SER A 68 -0.85 -11.40 3.94
N SER A 69 -1.58 -12.21 4.66
CA SER A 69 -1.32 -13.65 4.80
C SER A 69 -2.64 -14.40 4.76
N ALA A 70 -2.57 -15.73 4.80
CA ALA A 70 -3.75 -16.57 4.78
C ALA A 70 -4.74 -16.25 5.90
N ASN A 71 -4.26 -15.79 7.04
CA ASN A 71 -5.06 -15.52 8.23
C ASN A 71 -5.16 -14.05 8.62
N GLN A 72 -4.52 -13.15 7.88
CA GLN A 72 -4.49 -11.74 8.23
C GLN A 72 -4.59 -10.84 7.01
N ALA A 73 -5.43 -9.81 7.13
CA ALA A 73 -5.48 -8.73 6.16
C ALA A 73 -4.23 -7.84 6.31
N PRO A 74 -3.79 -7.20 5.23
CA PRO A 74 -2.66 -6.27 5.32
C PRO A 74 -3.02 -5.06 6.18
N LEU A 75 -2.03 -4.50 6.88
CA LEU A 75 -2.22 -3.37 7.78
C LEU A 75 -1.95 -2.03 7.07
N PHE A 76 -2.50 -0.98 7.67
CA PHE A 76 -2.23 0.42 7.30
C PHE A 76 -2.76 0.84 5.93
N TYR A 77 -3.85 0.21 5.46
CA TYR A 77 -4.58 0.70 4.29
C TYR A 77 -5.63 1.77 4.64
N ASP A 78 -5.77 2.10 5.92
CA ASP A 78 -6.66 3.16 6.40
C ASP A 78 -5.98 4.53 6.50
N LEU A 79 -4.73 4.63 6.04
CA LEU A 79 -4.01 5.91 6.01
C LEU A 79 -4.64 6.86 5.00
N PRO A 80 -4.55 8.18 5.23
CA PRO A 80 -5.12 9.17 4.31
C PRO A 80 -4.69 8.99 2.86
N GLU A 81 -3.42 8.68 2.60
CA GLU A 81 -2.89 8.44 1.27
C GLU A 81 -3.56 7.24 0.59
N CYS A 82 -3.89 6.23 1.37
CA CYS A 82 -4.55 5.02 0.86
C CYS A 82 -6.02 5.25 0.62
N GLU A 83 -6.67 6.05 1.46
CA GLU A 83 -8.07 6.44 1.24
C GLU A 83 -8.22 7.27 -0.03
N ILE A 84 -7.31 8.20 -0.27
CA ILE A 84 -7.29 9.01 -1.49
C ILE A 84 -7.15 8.12 -2.73
N ALA A 85 -6.21 7.16 -2.69
CA ALA A 85 -6.01 6.23 -3.80
C ALA A 85 -7.26 5.39 -4.07
N HIS A 86 -7.91 4.92 -3.01
CA HIS A 86 -9.13 4.12 -3.10
C HIS A 86 -10.30 4.93 -3.67
N GLU A 87 -10.51 6.14 -3.17
CA GLU A 87 -11.56 7.04 -3.65
C GLU A 87 -11.38 7.38 -5.13
N TYR A 88 -10.14 7.62 -5.54
CA TYR A 88 -9.86 7.90 -6.95
C TYR A 88 -10.21 6.69 -7.83
N ARG A 89 -9.87 5.49 -7.40
CA ARG A 89 -10.19 4.26 -8.13
C ARG A 89 -11.71 4.09 -8.28
N ILE A 90 -12.45 4.31 -7.22
CA ILE A 90 -13.91 4.20 -7.23
C ILE A 90 -14.52 5.26 -8.15
N SER A 91 -13.97 6.48 -8.17
CA SER A 91 -14.53 7.59 -8.94
C SER A 91 -14.61 7.29 -10.44
N TYR A 92 -13.54 6.76 -11.03
CA TYR A 92 -13.57 6.45 -12.46
C TYR A 92 -14.21 5.10 -12.76
N ARG A 93 -14.22 4.16 -11.84
CA ARG A 93 -14.96 2.91 -11.97
C ARG A 93 -16.46 3.19 -12.10
N ASN A 94 -16.98 4.02 -11.23
CA ASN A 94 -18.40 4.34 -11.21
C ASN A 94 -18.80 5.16 -12.46
N SER A 95 -17.92 6.02 -12.95
CA SER A 95 -18.18 6.81 -14.15
C SER A 95 -18.12 6.01 -15.45
N SER A 96 -17.59 4.80 -15.41
CA SER A 96 -17.49 3.92 -16.57
C SER A 96 -18.77 3.13 -16.87
N ARG A 97 -19.77 3.24 -16.05
CA ARG A 97 -21.05 2.54 -16.21
C ARG A 97 -22.01 3.28 -17.09
#